data_dd350b75d9791a39c1b9895d92f592d1
#
_entry.id   dd350b75d9791a39c1b9895d92f592d1
#
_cell.length_a   1.000
_cell.length_b   1.000
_cell.length_c   1.000
_cell.angle_alpha   90.00
_cell.angle_beta   90.00
_cell.angle_gamma   90.00
#
_symmetry.space_group_name_H-M   'P 1'
#
loop_
_entity.id
_entity.type
_entity.pdbx_description
1 polymer ?
#
loop_
_entity_poly.entity_id
_entity_poly.type
_entity_poly.pdbx_seq_one_letter_code
_entity_poly.pdbx_strand_id
1 'polypeptide(L)'
;MKKISNLIFAFLMSLFIITSIVTVVFKPLYYFDIKHLNIPILSGMSEEEIKLNYDYLIKYNTSYRDYEFNMPTLKSSIQGKIHFEEVRDVFKVLNKINIISGVISVLGIYIVLKYFNITCAWRYVLFFFFF
;
A
#
# COMPACT_ATOMS: atom_id res chain seq x y z
N MET A 1 -8.77 10.31 29.67
CA MET A 1 -9.44 9.45 28.68
C MET A 1 -9.48 10.10 27.27
N LYS A 2 -9.99 11.34 27.08
CA LYS A 2 -10.08 11.99 25.74
C LYS A 2 -8.73 12.11 25.01
N LYS A 3 -7.61 12.42 25.68
CA LYS A 3 -6.27 12.55 25.06
C LYS A 3 -5.75 11.21 24.50
N ILE A 4 -5.94 10.11 25.22
CA ILE A 4 -5.49 8.77 24.78
C ILE A 4 -6.31 8.31 23.58
N SER A 5 -7.63 8.51 23.60
CA SER A 5 -8.50 8.20 22.46
C SER A 5 -8.09 8.95 21.18
N ASN A 6 -7.78 10.25 21.31
CA ASN A 6 -7.33 11.06 20.19
C ASN A 6 -5.97 10.56 19.63
N LEU A 7 -5.04 10.18 20.53
CA LEU A 7 -3.74 9.66 20.11
C LEU A 7 -3.88 8.34 19.35
N ILE A 8 -4.71 7.42 19.83
CA ILE A 8 -5.01 6.16 19.14
C ILE A 8 -5.64 6.41 17.77
N PHE A 9 -6.59 7.34 17.68
CA PHE A 9 -7.24 7.68 16.42
C PHE A 9 -6.25 8.29 15.42
N ALA A 10 -5.38 9.21 15.87
CA ALA A 10 -4.33 9.77 15.03
C ALA A 10 -3.37 8.70 14.51
N PHE A 11 -2.97 7.77 15.35
CA PHE A 11 -2.11 6.65 14.97
C PHE A 11 -2.76 5.77 13.90
N LEU A 12 -4.03 5.43 14.05
CA LEU A 12 -4.78 4.62 13.07
C LEU A 12 -4.98 5.36 11.74
N MET A 13 -5.26 6.66 11.77
CA MET A 13 -5.31 7.51 10.58
C MET A 13 -3.97 7.54 9.84
N SER A 14 -2.86 7.69 10.57
CA SER A 14 -1.52 7.66 9.98
C SER A 14 -1.21 6.32 9.34
N LEU A 15 -1.54 5.21 9.98
CA LEU A 15 -1.40 3.87 9.41
C LEU A 15 -2.21 3.72 8.12
N PHE A 16 -3.47 4.19 8.11
CA PHE A 16 -4.31 4.15 6.92
C PHE A 16 -3.70 4.93 5.76
N ILE A 17 -3.23 6.16 6.02
CA ILE A 17 -2.63 7.01 4.98
C ILE A 17 -1.35 6.36 4.43
N ILE A 18 -0.44 5.92 5.31
CA ILE A 18 0.84 5.31 4.89
C ILE A 18 0.59 4.05 4.07
N THR A 19 -0.24 3.13 4.55
CA THR A 19 -0.53 1.88 3.84
C THR A 19 -1.28 2.12 2.53
N SER A 20 -2.14 3.13 2.45
CA SER A 20 -2.82 3.54 1.21
C SER A 20 -1.83 4.08 0.18
N ILE A 21 -0.90 4.94 0.60
CA ILE A 21 0.15 5.48 -0.28
C ILE A 21 0.99 4.34 -0.85
N VAL A 22 1.47 3.42 -0.01
CA VAL A 22 2.26 2.27 -0.45
C VAL A 22 1.50 1.45 -1.49
N THR A 23 0.22 1.16 -1.26
CA THR A 23 -0.58 0.34 -2.17
C THR A 23 -0.86 1.04 -3.51
N VAL A 24 -1.13 2.36 -3.49
CA VAL A 24 -1.52 3.12 -4.68
C VAL A 24 -0.32 3.52 -5.53
N VAL A 25 0.80 3.90 -4.90
CA VAL A 25 1.98 4.47 -5.59
C VAL A 25 2.86 3.39 -6.21
N PHE A 26 2.80 2.17 -5.72
CA PHE A 26 3.70 1.09 -6.12
C PHE A 26 3.67 0.82 -7.64
N LYS A 27 2.49 0.77 -8.26
CA LYS A 27 2.35 0.49 -9.70
C LYS A 27 2.77 1.66 -10.61
N PRO A 28 2.26 2.88 -10.44
CA PRO A 28 2.65 4.01 -11.29
C PRO A 28 4.12 4.40 -11.16
N LEU A 29 4.72 4.28 -9.97
CA LEU A 29 6.13 4.57 -9.76
C LEU A 29 7.02 3.67 -10.63
N TYR A 30 6.72 2.40 -10.73
CA TYR A 30 7.48 1.48 -11.55
C TYR A 30 7.44 1.82 -13.05
N TYR A 31 6.27 2.16 -13.61
CA TYR A 31 6.18 2.57 -15.01
C TYR A 31 6.98 3.85 -15.30
N PHE A 32 7.05 4.74 -14.32
CA PHE A 32 7.91 5.90 -14.38
C PHE A 32 9.40 5.50 -14.40
N ASP A 33 9.79 4.59 -13.51
CA ASP A 33 11.19 4.15 -13.35
C ASP A 33 11.71 3.38 -14.56
N ILE A 34 10.90 2.56 -15.24
CA ILE A 34 11.31 1.84 -16.46
C ILE A 34 11.97 2.79 -17.47
N LYS A 35 11.37 3.96 -17.68
CA LYS A 35 11.84 4.95 -18.66
C LYS A 35 13.00 5.79 -18.11
N HIS A 36 12.88 6.27 -16.86
CA HIS A 36 13.87 7.17 -16.28
C HIS A 36 15.20 6.48 -15.95
N LEU A 37 15.17 5.22 -15.57
CA LEU A 37 16.36 4.44 -15.23
C LEU A 37 16.90 3.64 -16.42
N ASN A 38 16.32 3.80 -17.63
CA ASN A 38 16.74 3.07 -18.84
C ASN A 38 16.85 1.55 -18.61
N ILE A 39 15.93 0.97 -17.85
CA ILE A 39 15.94 -0.46 -17.47
C ILE A 39 16.05 -1.38 -18.69
N PRO A 40 15.35 -1.14 -19.82
CA PRO A 40 15.51 -1.98 -21.02
C PRO A 40 16.96 -2.06 -21.53
N ILE A 41 17.67 -0.94 -21.55
CA ILE A 41 19.08 -0.88 -22.00
C ILE A 41 19.98 -1.65 -21.04
N LEU A 42 19.76 -1.49 -19.73
CA LEU A 42 20.60 -2.12 -18.70
C LEU A 42 20.35 -3.62 -18.59
N SER A 43 19.13 -4.06 -18.79
CA SER A 43 18.75 -5.49 -18.67
C SER A 43 18.89 -6.27 -19.98
N GLY A 44 18.94 -5.59 -21.12
CA GLY A 44 18.87 -6.22 -22.44
C GLY A 44 17.51 -6.83 -22.77
N MET A 45 16.47 -6.51 -22.01
CA MET A 45 15.10 -6.99 -22.20
C MET A 45 14.25 -5.92 -22.91
N SER A 46 13.23 -6.33 -23.66
CA SER A 46 12.27 -5.38 -24.21
C SER A 46 11.41 -4.74 -23.11
N GLU A 47 10.91 -3.53 -23.38
CA GLU A 47 10.02 -2.83 -22.43
C GLU A 47 8.75 -3.63 -22.16
N GLU A 48 8.22 -4.32 -23.18
CA GLU A 48 7.04 -5.18 -23.08
C GLU A 48 7.28 -6.38 -22.17
N GLU A 49 8.45 -7.02 -22.30
CA GLU A 49 8.82 -8.17 -21.47
C GLU A 49 9.02 -7.75 -20.01
N ILE A 50 9.65 -6.61 -19.76
CA ILE A 50 9.80 -6.05 -18.42
C ILE A 50 8.43 -5.78 -17.80
N LYS A 51 7.52 -5.12 -18.53
CA LYS A 51 6.16 -4.84 -18.06
C LYS A 51 5.37 -6.12 -17.76
N LEU A 52 5.46 -7.13 -18.64
CA LEU A 52 4.77 -8.40 -18.47
C LEU A 52 5.18 -9.09 -17.15
N ASN A 53 6.47 -9.18 -16.88
CA ASN A 53 6.99 -9.79 -15.67
C ASN A 53 6.62 -8.97 -14.42
N TYR A 54 6.66 -7.65 -14.51
CA TYR A 54 6.32 -6.80 -13.37
C TYR A 54 4.83 -6.79 -13.07
N ASP A 55 3.97 -6.73 -14.08
CA ASP A 55 2.52 -6.85 -13.86
C ASP A 55 2.16 -8.18 -13.22
N TYR A 56 2.87 -9.25 -13.57
CA TYR A 56 2.74 -10.52 -12.87
C TYR A 56 3.13 -10.41 -11.40
N LEU A 57 4.28 -9.79 -11.08
CA LEU A 57 4.72 -9.58 -9.70
C LEU A 57 3.72 -8.79 -8.87
N ILE A 58 3.20 -7.68 -9.42
CA ILE A 58 2.17 -6.89 -8.74
C ILE A 58 0.93 -7.75 -8.48
N LYS A 59 0.45 -8.44 -9.50
CA LYS A 59 -0.73 -9.31 -9.38
C LYS A 59 -0.52 -10.42 -8.36
N TYR A 60 0.65 -11.03 -8.34
CA TYR A 60 1.01 -12.06 -7.38
C TYR A 60 1.02 -11.53 -5.95
N ASN A 61 1.72 -10.43 -5.70
CA ASN A 61 1.88 -9.84 -4.38
C ASN A 61 0.58 -9.23 -3.83
N THR A 62 -0.32 -8.75 -4.69
CA THR A 62 -1.60 -8.16 -4.27
C THR A 62 -2.75 -9.16 -4.24
N SER A 63 -2.53 -10.41 -4.69
CA SER A 63 -3.57 -11.44 -4.71
C SER A 63 -3.84 -12.02 -3.32
N TYR A 64 -5.13 -12.20 -3.00
CA TYR A 64 -5.55 -12.98 -1.83
C TYR A 64 -5.59 -14.49 -2.09
N ARG A 65 -5.52 -14.91 -3.36
CA ARG A 65 -5.53 -16.33 -3.73
C ARG A 65 -4.11 -16.89 -3.66
N ASP A 66 -3.99 -18.08 -3.11
CA ASP A 66 -2.73 -18.82 -3.11
C ASP A 66 -2.56 -19.54 -4.44
N TYR A 67 -1.48 -19.25 -5.15
CA TYR A 67 -1.01 -19.95 -6.33
C TYR A 67 0.51 -19.91 -6.38
N GLU A 68 1.09 -20.86 -7.08
CA GLU A 68 2.54 -20.99 -7.17
C GLU A 68 3.14 -19.79 -7.92
N PHE A 69 4.27 -19.28 -7.39
CA PHE A 69 5.02 -18.23 -8.05
C PHE A 69 5.72 -18.76 -9.29
N ASN A 70 5.39 -18.20 -10.45
CA ASN A 70 6.02 -18.56 -11.72
C ASN A 70 6.03 -17.37 -12.68
N MET A 71 7.20 -16.75 -12.85
CA MET A 71 7.38 -15.60 -13.74
C MET A 71 7.07 -15.97 -15.19
N PRO A 72 6.46 -15.06 -15.97
CA PRO A 72 6.07 -15.34 -17.37
C PRO A 72 7.25 -15.69 -18.29
N THR A 73 8.37 -14.99 -18.19
CA THR A 73 9.52 -15.17 -19.09
C THR A 73 10.83 -15.42 -18.33
N LEU A 74 10.92 -15.04 -17.06
CA LEU A 74 12.13 -15.17 -16.26
C LEU A 74 12.13 -16.45 -15.42
N LYS A 75 13.26 -17.14 -15.42
CA LYS A 75 13.44 -18.30 -14.54
C LYS A 75 13.64 -17.84 -13.10
N SER A 76 12.87 -18.42 -12.18
CA SER A 76 12.97 -18.13 -10.75
C SER A 76 13.74 -19.22 -10.03
N SER A 77 14.72 -18.85 -9.19
CA SER A 77 15.36 -19.77 -8.28
C SER A 77 14.40 -20.19 -7.16
N ILE A 78 14.73 -21.26 -6.44
CA ILE A 78 13.94 -21.68 -5.27
C ILE A 78 13.91 -20.58 -4.21
N GLN A 79 15.07 -19.93 -3.92
CA GLN A 79 15.14 -18.80 -2.99
C GLN A 79 14.30 -17.61 -3.46
N GLY A 80 14.30 -17.32 -4.76
CA GLY A 80 13.46 -16.26 -5.35
C GLY A 80 11.97 -16.52 -5.15
N LYS A 81 11.53 -17.78 -5.33
CA LYS A 81 10.13 -18.16 -5.08
C LYS A 81 9.75 -17.93 -3.62
N ILE A 82 10.57 -18.46 -2.67
CA ILE A 82 10.35 -18.27 -1.23
C ILE A 82 10.28 -16.78 -0.88
N HIS A 83 11.23 -15.98 -1.39
CA HIS A 83 11.25 -14.54 -1.14
C HIS A 83 9.95 -13.85 -1.59
N PHE A 84 9.44 -14.15 -2.79
CA PHE A 84 8.20 -13.54 -3.26
C PHE A 84 6.96 -14.06 -2.54
N GLU A 85 6.97 -15.28 -2.00
CA GLU A 85 5.92 -15.75 -1.10
C GLU A 85 5.89 -14.95 0.20
N GLU A 86 7.05 -14.70 0.81
CA GLU A 86 7.16 -13.84 2.00
C GLU A 86 6.72 -12.39 1.72
N VAL A 87 7.14 -11.83 0.59
CA VAL A 87 6.71 -10.48 0.16
C VAL A 87 5.19 -10.42 0.00
N ARG A 88 4.57 -11.42 -0.62
CA ARG A 88 3.11 -11.50 -0.74
C ARG A 88 2.42 -11.52 0.62
N ASP A 89 2.95 -12.26 1.58
CA ASP A 89 2.37 -12.32 2.92
C ASP A 89 2.48 -10.97 3.64
N VAL A 90 3.56 -10.23 3.47
CA VAL A 90 3.69 -8.84 3.94
C VAL A 90 2.60 -7.95 3.30
N PHE A 91 2.37 -8.04 1.98
CA PHE A 91 1.31 -7.29 1.32
C PHE A 91 -0.09 -7.66 1.82
N LYS A 92 -0.36 -8.95 2.09
CA LYS A 92 -1.63 -9.38 2.71
C LYS A 92 -1.84 -8.74 4.08
N VAL A 93 -0.79 -8.66 4.91
CA VAL A 93 -0.84 -8.01 6.22
C VAL A 93 -1.08 -6.50 6.06
N LEU A 94 -0.32 -5.83 5.18
CA LEU A 94 -0.50 -4.40 4.90
C LEU A 94 -1.93 -4.08 4.44
N ASN A 95 -2.51 -4.88 3.55
CA ASN A 95 -3.88 -4.71 3.10
C ASN A 95 -4.90 -4.89 4.23
N LYS A 96 -4.70 -5.86 5.12
CA LYS A 96 -5.57 -6.04 6.31
C LYS A 96 -5.50 -4.81 7.23
N ILE A 97 -4.28 -4.32 7.51
CA ILE A 97 -4.08 -3.11 8.31
C ILE A 97 -4.76 -1.91 7.65
N ASN A 98 -4.61 -1.75 6.33
CA ASN A 98 -5.22 -0.66 5.57
C ASN A 98 -6.75 -0.68 5.68
N ILE A 99 -7.38 -1.83 5.47
CA ILE A 99 -8.84 -1.96 5.54
C ILE A 99 -9.34 -1.67 6.96
N ILE A 100 -8.73 -2.26 8.00
CA ILE A 100 -9.15 -2.09 9.38
C ILE A 100 -8.99 -0.64 9.83
N SER A 101 -7.81 -0.05 9.59
CA SER A 101 -7.53 1.33 9.96
C SER A 101 -8.40 2.32 9.16
N GLY A 102 -8.68 2.01 7.88
CA GLY A 102 -9.57 2.80 7.04
C GLY A 102 -11.01 2.82 7.56
N VAL A 103 -11.56 1.66 7.89
CA VAL A 103 -12.93 1.55 8.47
C VAL A 103 -13.03 2.35 9.78
N ILE A 104 -12.05 2.19 10.67
CA ILE A 104 -12.02 2.92 11.94
C ILE A 104 -11.89 4.43 11.72
N SER A 105 -11.07 4.84 10.74
CA SER A 105 -10.89 6.25 10.38
C SER A 105 -12.17 6.88 9.85
N VAL A 106 -12.88 6.21 8.94
CA VAL A 106 -14.16 6.69 8.40
C VAL A 106 -15.21 6.80 9.49
N LEU A 107 -15.33 5.78 10.34
CA LEU A 107 -16.26 5.82 11.47
C LEU A 107 -15.92 6.93 12.47
N GLY A 108 -14.63 7.13 12.76
CA GLY A 108 -14.17 8.19 13.65
C GLY A 108 -14.50 9.59 13.10
N ILE A 109 -14.23 9.82 11.80
CA ILE A 109 -14.61 11.06 11.11
C ILE A 109 -16.13 11.28 11.18
N TYR A 110 -16.92 10.25 10.87
CA TYR A 110 -18.39 10.34 10.95
C TYR A 110 -18.88 10.76 12.34
N ILE A 111 -18.32 10.15 13.41
CA ILE A 111 -18.66 10.48 14.80
C ILE A 111 -18.30 11.95 15.09
N VAL A 112 -17.11 12.40 14.70
CA VAL A 112 -16.67 13.78 14.89
C VAL A 112 -17.60 14.76 14.18
N LEU A 113 -17.94 14.50 12.91
CA LEU A 113 -18.84 15.36 12.13
C LEU A 113 -20.26 15.41 12.70
N LYS A 114 -20.74 14.30 13.23
CA LYS A 114 -22.11 14.21 13.78
C LYS A 114 -22.27 14.87 15.15
N TYR A 115 -21.28 14.72 16.03
CA TYR A 115 -21.39 15.14 17.44
C TYR A 115 -20.61 16.39 17.80
N PHE A 116 -19.70 16.84 16.91
CA PHE A 116 -18.94 18.07 17.11
C PHE A 116 -19.31 19.07 16.01
N ASN A 117 -19.52 20.34 16.43
CA ASN A 117 -19.81 21.42 15.49
C ASN A 117 -18.68 21.52 14.43
N ILE A 118 -19.01 21.73 13.16
CA ILE A 118 -18.09 21.69 12.02
C ILE A 118 -16.81 22.54 12.26
N THR A 119 -16.93 23.67 12.93
CA THR A 119 -15.80 24.52 13.31
C THR A 119 -14.81 23.86 14.29
N CYS A 120 -15.29 22.97 15.17
CA CYS A 120 -14.44 22.17 16.04
C CYS A 120 -13.80 21.00 15.28
N ALA A 121 -14.52 20.37 14.37
CA ALA A 121 -14.02 19.25 13.56
C ALA A 121 -12.82 19.65 12.71
N TRP A 122 -12.84 20.82 12.05
CA TRP A 122 -11.68 21.32 11.29
C TRP A 122 -10.45 21.56 12.14
N ARG A 123 -10.59 22.01 13.39
CA ARG A 123 -9.45 22.18 14.32
C ARG A 123 -8.81 20.84 14.67
N TYR A 124 -9.59 19.77 14.80
CA TYR A 124 -9.05 18.43 15.05
C TYR A 124 -8.36 17.86 13.80
N VAL A 125 -8.96 18.00 12.61
CA VAL A 125 -8.34 17.56 11.35
C VAL A 125 -7.01 18.30 11.12
N LEU A 126 -6.97 19.62 11.29
CA LEU A 126 -5.74 20.40 11.16
C LEU A 126 -4.69 20.03 12.23
N PHE A 127 -5.12 19.77 13.45
CA PHE A 127 -4.21 19.32 14.51
C PHE A 127 -3.55 17.96 14.16
N PHE A 128 -4.27 17.05 13.51
CA PHE A 128 -3.74 15.76 13.06
C PHE A 128 -2.81 15.86 11.83
N PHE A 129 -2.93 16.91 11.02
CA PHE A 129 -2.06 17.11 9.87
C PHE A 129 -0.78 17.91 10.19
N PHE A 130 -0.75 18.67 11.31
CA PHE A 130 0.37 19.56 11.64
C PHE A 130 1.12 19.18 12.92
N PHE A 131 0.71 18.15 13.63
CA PHE A 131 1.37 17.58 14.81
C PHE A 131 1.37 16.05 14.78
#